data_4a7083e532db7f0900175123fd797a7e
#
_entry.id   4a7083e532db7f0900175123fd797a7e
#
_cell.length_a   1.000
_cell.length_b   1.000
_cell.length_c   1.000
_cell.angle_alpha   90.00
_cell.angle_beta   90.00
_cell.angle_gamma   90.00
#
_symmetry.space_group_name_H-M   'P 1'
#
loop_
_entity.id
_entity.type
_entity.pdbx_description
1 polymer ?
#
loop_
_entity_poly.entity_id
_entity_poly.type
_entity_poly.pdbx_seq_one_letter_code
_entity_poly.pdbx_strand_id
1 'polypeptide(L)'
;MDYTIEHVVTRKIAGFHLVGPWEKTVPQGFEQLVMWVDNFHIQPKAWIAVYYDNPQQVAPEKLRADTVVEVPADFTVPENSVGVVLTDLPGGQYAVACARVENNDFGAPWLAFFTRLHQDVRYQMAARPCFEIYLNDGKKDGYWDIDMYIPVQTSGE
;
A
#
# COMPACT_ATOMS: atom_id res chain seq x y z
N MET A 1 4.05 14.84 12.60
CA MET A 1 3.05 13.91 12.07
C MET A 1 2.61 12.97 13.17
N ASP A 2 1.32 12.89 13.41
CA ASP A 2 0.76 12.02 14.45
C ASP A 2 0.45 10.65 13.86
N TYR A 3 0.57 9.62 14.69
CA TYR A 3 0.22 8.25 14.31
C TYR A 3 -0.38 7.52 15.51
N THR A 4 -1.10 6.44 15.20
CA THR A 4 -1.63 5.53 16.21
C THR A 4 -1.02 4.15 15.99
N ILE A 5 -1.01 3.33 17.04
CA ILE A 5 -0.61 1.92 16.93
C ILE A 5 -1.89 1.10 16.91
N GLU A 6 -2.08 0.32 15.84
CA GLU A 6 -3.29 -0.45 15.62
C GLU A 6 -2.97 -1.91 15.34
N HIS A 7 -3.85 -2.78 15.82
CA HIS A 7 -3.79 -4.19 15.49
C HIS A 7 -4.80 -4.46 14.39
N VAL A 8 -4.33 -4.84 13.20
CA VAL A 8 -5.19 -5.00 12.03
C VAL A 8 -5.27 -6.46 11.60
N VAL A 9 -6.40 -6.81 11.00
CA VAL A 9 -6.62 -8.16 10.48
C VAL A 9 -5.98 -8.32 9.11
N THR A 10 -5.65 -9.56 8.74
CA THR A 10 -5.18 -9.90 7.39
C THR A 10 -6.26 -9.57 6.37
N ARG A 11 -5.86 -8.96 5.25
CA ARG A 11 -6.73 -8.61 4.13
C ARG A 11 -6.45 -9.52 2.94
N LYS A 12 -7.51 -9.93 2.25
CA LYS A 12 -7.37 -10.57 0.94
C LYS A 12 -7.28 -9.48 -0.12
N ILE A 13 -6.23 -9.53 -0.94
CA ILE A 13 -5.99 -8.52 -1.97
C ILE A 13 -5.79 -9.17 -3.35
N ALA A 14 -6.24 -8.46 -4.39
CA ALA A 14 -6.12 -8.90 -5.77
C ALA A 14 -5.69 -7.74 -6.66
N GLY A 15 -4.76 -7.99 -7.56
CA GLY A 15 -4.28 -6.97 -8.50
C GLY A 15 -2.98 -7.35 -9.15
N PHE A 16 -2.07 -6.36 -9.29
CA PHE A 16 -0.88 -6.51 -10.11
C PHE A 16 0.39 -6.32 -9.30
N HIS A 17 1.35 -7.21 -9.52
CA HIS A 17 2.69 -7.13 -8.95
C HIS A 17 3.62 -6.43 -9.95
N LEU A 18 4.41 -5.46 -9.45
CA LEU A 18 5.21 -4.57 -10.29
C LEU A 18 6.66 -4.57 -9.80
N VAL A 19 7.58 -4.47 -10.74
CA VAL A 19 9.02 -4.34 -10.45
C VAL A 19 9.57 -3.16 -11.26
N GLY A 20 10.23 -2.24 -10.58
CA GLY A 20 10.82 -1.05 -11.18
C GLY A 20 10.63 0.18 -10.31
N PRO A 21 11.08 1.36 -10.78
CA PRO A 21 10.92 2.61 -10.03
C PRO A 21 9.45 2.89 -9.72
N TRP A 22 9.14 3.10 -8.46
CA TRP A 22 7.74 3.23 -8.01
C TRP A 22 7.02 4.42 -8.63
N GLU A 23 7.72 5.52 -8.90
CA GLU A 23 7.12 6.69 -9.56
C GLU A 23 6.61 6.39 -10.97
N LYS A 24 7.09 5.30 -11.58
CA LYS A 24 6.65 4.83 -12.90
C LYS A 24 5.70 3.65 -12.79
N THR A 25 6.08 2.64 -12.00
CA THR A 25 5.34 1.37 -11.96
C THR A 25 3.99 1.49 -11.26
N VAL A 26 3.92 2.26 -10.16
CA VAL A 26 2.69 2.37 -9.37
C VAL A 26 1.57 3.06 -10.16
N PRO A 27 1.78 4.21 -10.83
CA PRO A 27 0.74 4.78 -11.68
C PRO A 27 0.29 3.85 -12.79
N GLN A 28 1.22 3.16 -13.46
CA GLN A 28 0.88 2.19 -14.52
C GLN A 28 0.08 1.02 -13.96
N GLY A 29 0.47 0.53 -12.79
CA GLY A 29 -0.24 -0.56 -12.14
C GLY A 29 -1.66 -0.20 -11.76
N PHE A 30 -1.91 1.05 -11.32
CA PHE A 30 -3.26 1.51 -11.03
C PHE A 30 -4.09 1.67 -12.30
N GLU A 31 -3.50 2.08 -13.44
CA GLU A 31 -4.22 2.10 -14.70
C GLU A 31 -4.70 0.69 -15.08
N GLN A 32 -3.83 -0.31 -14.98
CA GLN A 32 -4.19 -1.70 -15.22
C GLN A 32 -5.27 -2.17 -14.25
N LEU A 33 -5.14 -1.81 -12.99
CA LEU A 33 -6.07 -2.22 -11.93
C LEU A 33 -7.47 -1.66 -12.18
N VAL A 34 -7.58 -0.39 -12.53
CA VAL A 34 -8.87 0.26 -12.82
C VAL A 34 -9.53 -0.43 -14.01
N MET A 35 -8.78 -0.74 -15.07
CA MET A 35 -9.31 -1.44 -16.23
C MET A 35 -9.83 -2.82 -15.86
N TRP A 36 -9.09 -3.56 -15.07
CA TRP A 36 -9.51 -4.89 -14.62
C TRP A 36 -10.79 -4.83 -13.77
N VAL A 37 -10.81 -3.90 -12.80
CA VAL A 37 -11.98 -3.70 -11.92
C VAL A 37 -13.21 -3.36 -12.75
N ASP A 38 -13.08 -2.44 -13.71
CA ASP A 38 -14.21 -2.02 -14.57
C ASP A 38 -14.69 -3.14 -15.49
N ASN A 39 -13.74 -3.84 -16.15
CA ASN A 39 -14.07 -4.88 -17.11
C ASN A 39 -14.78 -6.08 -16.47
N PHE A 40 -14.41 -6.43 -15.25
CA PHE A 40 -14.94 -7.60 -14.55
C PHE A 40 -15.95 -7.24 -13.46
N HIS A 41 -16.34 -5.96 -13.35
CA HIS A 41 -17.32 -5.47 -12.37
C HIS A 41 -16.95 -5.85 -10.93
N ILE A 42 -15.66 -5.74 -10.61
CA ILE A 42 -15.17 -6.03 -9.26
C ILE A 42 -15.71 -4.96 -8.31
N GLN A 43 -16.01 -5.37 -7.06
CA GLN A 43 -16.49 -4.47 -6.00
C GLN A 43 -15.39 -4.31 -4.95
N PRO A 44 -14.49 -3.30 -5.11
CA PRO A 44 -13.39 -3.13 -4.17
C PRO A 44 -13.89 -2.71 -2.79
N LYS A 45 -13.32 -3.30 -1.74
CA LYS A 45 -13.49 -2.82 -0.36
C LYS A 45 -12.53 -1.68 -0.06
N ALA A 46 -11.37 -1.66 -0.72
CA ALA A 46 -10.36 -0.61 -0.59
C ALA A 46 -9.40 -0.69 -1.77
N TRP A 47 -8.74 0.45 -2.09
CA TRP A 47 -7.69 0.55 -3.09
C TRP A 47 -6.37 0.75 -2.35
N ILE A 48 -5.36 -0.08 -2.66
CA ILE A 48 -4.15 -0.19 -1.85
C ILE A 48 -2.91 -0.26 -2.74
N ALA A 49 -1.84 0.45 -2.36
CA ALA A 49 -0.50 0.20 -2.88
C ALA A 49 0.33 -0.45 -1.77
N VAL A 50 1.00 -1.55 -2.10
CA VAL A 50 1.84 -2.31 -1.17
C VAL A 50 3.29 -2.17 -1.60
N TYR A 51 4.18 -1.86 -0.65
CA TYR A 51 5.60 -1.62 -0.89
C TYR A 51 6.42 -2.67 -0.14
N TYR A 52 7.22 -3.43 -0.90
CA TYR A 52 7.96 -4.58 -0.34
C TYR A 52 9.41 -4.28 0.00
N ASP A 53 9.97 -3.19 -0.51
CA ASP A 53 11.40 -2.92 -0.40
C ASP A 53 11.68 -1.56 0.21
N ASN A 54 12.89 -1.41 0.75
CA ASN A 54 13.41 -0.13 1.19
C ASN A 54 14.17 0.52 0.02
N PRO A 55 13.68 1.68 -0.50
CA PRO A 55 14.31 2.32 -1.66
C PRO A 55 15.74 2.83 -1.40
N GLN A 56 16.16 2.89 -0.12
CA GLN A 56 17.53 3.22 0.22
C GLN A 56 18.48 2.03 0.11
N GLN A 57 17.95 0.80 0.07
CA GLN A 57 18.73 -0.45 0.06
C GLN A 57 18.61 -1.23 -1.22
N VAL A 58 17.59 -0.96 -2.02
CA VAL A 58 17.27 -1.69 -3.25
C VAL A 58 17.37 -0.72 -4.43
N ALA A 59 18.05 -1.15 -5.50
CA ALA A 59 18.16 -0.35 -6.71
C ALA A 59 16.79 -0.08 -7.33
N PRO A 60 16.54 1.12 -7.90
CA PRO A 60 15.23 1.50 -8.40
C PRO A 60 14.60 0.49 -9.37
N GLU A 61 15.38 -0.10 -10.26
CA GLU A 61 14.88 -1.07 -11.24
C GLU A 61 14.48 -2.41 -10.63
N LYS A 62 14.79 -2.63 -9.36
CA LYS A 62 14.45 -3.87 -8.63
C LYS A 62 13.38 -3.67 -7.55
N LEU A 63 12.91 -2.44 -7.37
CA LEU A 63 11.89 -2.14 -6.37
C LEU A 63 10.58 -2.84 -6.71
N ARG A 64 9.97 -3.48 -5.70
CA ARG A 64 8.73 -4.23 -5.85
C ARG A 64 7.58 -3.50 -5.18
N ALA A 65 6.44 -3.50 -5.85
CA ALA A 65 5.20 -2.97 -5.31
C ALA A 65 4.02 -3.74 -5.89
N ASP A 66 2.88 -3.68 -5.20
CA ASP A 66 1.61 -4.16 -5.73
C ASP A 66 0.62 -3.02 -5.80
N THR A 67 -0.18 -2.99 -6.87
CA THR A 67 -1.38 -2.16 -6.94
C THR A 67 -2.57 -3.12 -6.91
N VAL A 68 -3.37 -3.03 -5.86
CA VAL A 68 -4.37 -4.04 -5.55
C VAL A 68 -5.65 -3.42 -5.02
N VAL A 69 -6.71 -4.22 -5.03
CA VAL A 69 -7.94 -3.92 -4.29
C VAL A 69 -8.11 -4.95 -3.19
N GLU A 70 -8.67 -4.51 -2.07
CA GLU A 70 -9.13 -5.44 -1.04
C GLU A 70 -10.44 -6.06 -1.50
N VAL A 71 -10.55 -7.40 -1.33
CA VAL A 71 -11.69 -8.20 -1.76
C VAL A 71 -12.17 -9.07 -0.60
N PRO A 72 -13.40 -9.60 -0.68
CA PRO A 72 -13.87 -10.55 0.33
C PRO A 72 -13.00 -11.80 0.42
N ALA A 73 -12.99 -12.45 1.58
CA ALA A 73 -12.16 -13.63 1.83
C ALA A 73 -12.48 -14.80 0.88
N ASP A 74 -13.70 -14.87 0.39
CA ASP A 74 -14.15 -15.92 -0.54
C ASP A 74 -14.04 -15.52 -2.02
N PHE A 75 -13.38 -14.39 -2.30
CA PHE A 75 -13.22 -13.90 -3.66
C PHE A 75 -12.43 -14.89 -4.52
N THR A 76 -12.90 -15.10 -5.75
CA THR A 76 -12.19 -15.87 -6.77
C THR A 76 -11.88 -14.97 -7.95
N VAL A 77 -10.67 -15.10 -8.49
CA VAL A 77 -10.24 -14.30 -9.65
C VAL A 77 -11.04 -14.76 -10.88
N PRO A 78 -11.71 -13.84 -11.58
CA PRO A 78 -12.44 -14.21 -12.80
C PRO A 78 -11.53 -14.81 -13.86
N GLU A 79 -12.07 -15.71 -14.69
CA GLU A 79 -11.36 -16.24 -15.84
C GLU A 79 -10.92 -15.10 -16.76
N ASN A 80 -9.77 -15.29 -17.42
CA ASN A 80 -9.17 -14.32 -18.35
C ASN A 80 -8.62 -13.06 -17.66
N SER A 81 -8.37 -13.13 -16.37
CA SER A 81 -7.71 -12.06 -15.60
C SER A 81 -6.19 -12.21 -15.71
N VAL A 82 -5.64 -11.83 -16.87
CA VAL A 82 -4.22 -12.01 -17.17
C VAL A 82 -3.35 -11.15 -16.24
N GLY A 83 -2.39 -11.80 -15.57
CA GLY A 83 -1.44 -11.10 -14.72
C GLY A 83 -1.95 -10.74 -13.32
N VAL A 84 -3.21 -11.04 -13.02
CA VAL A 84 -3.79 -10.75 -11.69
C VAL A 84 -3.29 -11.76 -10.67
N VAL A 85 -2.80 -11.25 -9.53
CA VAL A 85 -2.39 -12.06 -8.40
C VAL A 85 -3.41 -11.91 -7.27
N LEU A 86 -3.65 -12.99 -6.54
CA LEU A 86 -4.51 -13.01 -5.36
C LEU A 86 -3.64 -13.49 -4.19
N THR A 87 -3.58 -12.68 -3.14
CA THR A 87 -2.74 -13.00 -1.99
C THR A 87 -3.30 -12.35 -0.72
N ASP A 88 -2.62 -12.57 0.39
CA ASP A 88 -2.97 -11.96 1.67
C ASP A 88 -2.01 -10.81 1.98
N LEU A 89 -2.57 -9.69 2.45
CA LEU A 89 -1.80 -8.62 3.07
C LEU A 89 -1.79 -8.90 4.57
N PRO A 90 -0.61 -9.22 5.14
CA PRO A 90 -0.56 -9.72 6.53
C PRO A 90 -1.09 -8.72 7.54
N GLY A 91 -1.92 -9.21 8.46
CA GLY A 91 -2.33 -8.46 9.63
C GLY A 91 -1.23 -8.39 10.68
N GLY A 92 -1.53 -7.77 11.79
CA GLY A 92 -0.61 -7.59 12.91
C GLY A 92 -0.60 -6.16 13.40
N GLN A 93 0.45 -5.79 14.11
CA GLN A 93 0.60 -4.48 14.70
C GLN A 93 1.21 -3.52 13.67
N TYR A 94 0.59 -2.37 13.49
CA TYR A 94 1.02 -1.33 12.56
C TYR A 94 0.97 0.04 13.22
N ALA A 95 1.92 0.90 12.84
CA ALA A 95 1.80 2.35 13.05
C ALA A 95 1.01 2.90 11.86
N VAL A 96 -0.02 3.71 12.14
CA VAL A 96 -0.93 4.22 11.12
C VAL A 96 -0.99 5.73 11.20
N ALA A 97 -0.77 6.41 10.07
CA ALA A 97 -0.85 7.86 9.96
C ALA A 97 -1.62 8.25 8.71
N CYS A 98 -2.39 9.33 8.82
CA CYS A 98 -3.11 9.92 7.69
C CYS A 98 -2.29 11.04 7.07
N ALA A 99 -2.38 11.20 5.76
CA ALA A 99 -1.74 12.30 5.06
C ALA A 99 -2.57 12.74 3.86
N ARG A 100 -2.46 14.03 3.51
CA ARG A 100 -2.96 14.55 2.25
C ARG A 100 -1.78 14.75 1.31
N VAL A 101 -1.87 14.15 0.14
CA VAL A 101 -0.83 14.23 -0.89
C VAL A 101 -1.28 15.22 -1.95
N GLU A 102 -0.47 16.26 -2.16
CA GLU A 102 -0.69 17.27 -3.19
C GLU A 102 0.41 17.13 -4.24
N ASN A 103 0.10 17.48 -5.48
CA ASN A 103 1.05 17.43 -6.60
C ASN A 103 1.68 16.03 -6.78
N ASN A 104 0.97 14.98 -6.38
CA ASN A 104 1.43 13.59 -6.47
C ASN A 104 2.76 13.31 -5.74
N ASP A 105 3.11 14.11 -4.75
CA ASP A 105 4.32 13.93 -3.95
C ASP A 105 4.03 12.98 -2.78
N PHE A 106 3.99 11.68 -3.06
CA PHE A 106 3.81 10.64 -2.04
C PHE A 106 5.06 10.44 -1.18
N GLY A 107 6.22 10.80 -1.69
CA GLY A 107 7.47 10.61 -0.95
C GLY A 107 7.57 11.46 0.31
N ALA A 108 7.08 12.70 0.26
CA ALA A 108 7.19 13.62 1.39
C ALA A 108 6.49 13.13 2.65
N PRO A 109 5.19 12.73 2.62
CA PRO A 109 4.53 12.23 3.82
C PRO A 109 5.10 10.91 4.31
N TRP A 110 5.51 10.00 3.42
CA TRP A 110 6.16 8.76 3.83
C TRP A 110 7.48 9.01 4.55
N LEU A 111 8.31 9.92 4.04
CA LEU A 111 9.57 10.28 4.69
C LEU A 111 9.31 10.89 6.07
N ALA A 112 8.34 11.79 6.18
CA ALA A 112 7.98 12.41 7.45
C ALA A 112 7.54 11.36 8.47
N PHE A 113 6.73 10.38 8.03
CA PHE A 113 6.24 9.32 8.88
C PHE A 113 7.37 8.40 9.37
N PHE A 114 8.23 7.94 8.47
CA PHE A 114 9.40 7.13 8.86
C PHE A 114 10.31 7.87 9.83
N THR A 115 10.56 9.14 9.60
CA THR A 115 11.40 9.97 10.47
C THR A 115 10.77 10.07 11.87
N ARG A 116 9.46 10.33 11.92
CA ARG A 116 8.75 10.46 13.20
C ARG A 116 8.71 9.14 13.97
N LEU A 117 8.41 8.05 13.27
CA LEU A 117 8.33 6.72 13.89
C LEU A 117 9.70 6.27 14.42
N HIS A 118 10.78 6.57 13.68
CA HIS A 118 12.14 6.20 14.08
C HIS A 118 12.53 6.83 15.43
N GLN A 119 11.93 7.96 15.79
CA GLN A 119 12.15 8.63 17.07
C GLN A 119 11.44 7.92 18.23
N ASP A 120 10.50 7.03 17.95
CA ASP A 120 9.74 6.32 18.97
C ASP A 120 10.48 5.05 19.38
N VAL A 121 11.14 5.12 20.53
CA VAL A 121 11.99 4.01 21.03
C VAL A 121 11.18 2.78 21.47
N ARG A 122 9.85 2.90 21.59
CA ARG A 122 9.00 1.78 22.01
C ARG A 122 8.82 0.75 20.90
N TYR A 123 9.02 1.14 19.65
CA TYR A 123 8.73 0.31 18.49
C TYR A 123 9.89 0.25 17.51
N GLN A 124 9.96 -0.84 16.76
CA GLN A 124 10.85 -0.99 15.61
C GLN A 124 10.06 -1.59 14.47
N MET A 125 10.53 -1.40 13.24
CA MET A 125 9.86 -1.96 12.08
C MET A 125 9.87 -3.48 12.12
N ALA A 126 8.73 -4.09 11.80
CA ALA A 126 8.61 -5.53 11.63
C ALA A 126 8.84 -5.92 10.15
N ALA A 127 9.12 -7.20 9.91
CA ALA A 127 9.49 -7.71 8.59
C ALA A 127 8.25 -8.03 7.74
N ARG A 128 7.36 -7.07 7.57
CA ARG A 128 6.18 -7.16 6.71
C ARG A 128 6.17 -5.94 5.79
N PRO A 129 5.40 -5.96 4.68
CA PRO A 129 5.37 -4.79 3.79
C PRO A 129 4.65 -3.60 4.41
N CYS A 130 5.07 -2.39 3.98
CA CYS A 130 4.33 -1.16 4.21
C CYS A 130 3.24 -1.04 3.16
N PHE A 131 2.15 -0.32 3.46
CA PHE A 131 1.14 -0.07 2.45
C PHE A 131 0.38 1.22 2.72
N GLU A 132 -0.27 1.73 1.68
CA GLU A 132 -1.14 2.90 1.78
C GLU A 132 -2.52 2.56 1.23
N ILE A 133 -3.54 3.03 1.93
CA ILE A 133 -4.94 2.91 1.51
C ILE A 133 -5.40 4.27 1.02
N TYR A 134 -5.99 4.33 -0.17
CA TYR A 134 -6.52 5.55 -0.75
C TYR A 134 -7.93 5.77 -0.26
N LEU A 135 -8.20 6.94 0.32
CA LEU A 135 -9.48 7.27 0.95
C LEU A 135 -10.40 8.04 0.01
N ASN A 136 -9.88 8.54 -1.12
CA ASN A 136 -10.64 9.31 -2.10
C ASN A 136 -10.13 9.04 -3.52
N ASP A 137 -10.79 9.61 -4.51
CA ASP A 137 -10.31 9.63 -5.89
C ASP A 137 -9.56 10.94 -6.15
N GLY A 138 -8.23 10.88 -6.09
CA GLY A 138 -7.39 12.06 -6.24
C GLY A 138 -7.40 12.65 -7.63
N LYS A 139 -7.74 11.87 -8.67
CA LYS A 139 -7.89 12.40 -10.03
C LYS A 139 -9.08 13.34 -10.11
N LYS A 140 -10.14 13.04 -9.36
CA LYS A 140 -11.35 13.86 -9.31
C LYS A 140 -11.18 15.04 -8.38
N ASP A 141 -10.56 14.83 -7.22
CA ASP A 141 -10.51 15.83 -6.14
C ASP A 141 -9.31 16.77 -6.24
N GLY A 142 -8.26 16.39 -6.98
CA GLY A 142 -7.04 17.18 -7.12
C GLY A 142 -6.01 16.97 -6.01
N TYR A 143 -6.29 16.09 -5.08
CA TYR A 143 -5.39 15.65 -4.01
C TYR A 143 -5.76 14.23 -3.60
N TRP A 144 -4.81 13.53 -2.98
CA TRP A 144 -5.08 12.19 -2.44
C TRP A 144 -5.06 12.23 -0.92
N ASP A 145 -6.08 11.67 -0.29
CA ASP A 145 -6.06 11.37 1.14
C ASP A 145 -5.70 9.90 1.31
N ILE A 146 -4.70 9.62 2.13
CA ILE A 146 -4.20 8.26 2.32
C ILE A 146 -4.05 7.96 3.80
N ASP A 147 -4.21 6.67 4.14
CA ASP A 147 -3.74 6.09 5.39
C ASP A 147 -2.47 5.31 5.08
N MET A 148 -1.40 5.62 5.80
CA MET A 148 -0.10 4.95 5.66
C MET A 148 0.10 3.97 6.79
N TYR A 149 0.51 2.74 6.46
CA TYR A 149 0.71 1.65 7.43
C TYR A 149 2.16 1.20 7.41
N ILE A 150 2.84 1.29 8.56
CA ILE A 150 4.20 0.75 8.76
C ILE A 150 4.11 -0.39 9.76
N PRO A 151 4.51 -1.62 9.40
CA PRO A 151 4.48 -2.73 10.35
C PRO A 151 5.48 -2.51 11.48
N VAL A 152 5.05 -2.75 12.70
CA VAL A 152 5.89 -2.53 13.88
C VAL A 152 5.84 -3.71 14.83
N GLN A 153 6.86 -3.81 15.66
CA GLN A 153 6.91 -4.71 16.81
C GLN A 153 7.47 -3.95 18.00
N THR A 154 7.13 -4.39 19.19
CA THR A 154 7.63 -3.76 20.42
C THR A 154 9.15 -3.96 20.50
N SER A 155 9.86 -2.89 20.82
CA SER A 155 11.33 -2.94 20.96
C SER A 155 11.73 -3.88 22.10
N GLY A 156 12.75 -4.66 21.87
CA GLY A 156 13.28 -5.60 22.86
C GLY A 156 12.67 -7.00 22.78
N GLU A 157 11.81 -7.25 21.79
CA GLU A 157 11.28 -8.59 21.52
C GLU A 157 12.17 -9.38 20.55
#